data_24b920cdad8783969c164e2ab9e90548
#
_entry.id   24b920cdad8783969c164e2ab9e90548
#
_cell.length_a   1.000
_cell.length_b   1.000
_cell.length_c   1.000
_cell.angle_alpha   90.00
_cell.angle_beta   90.00
_cell.angle_gamma   90.00
#
_symmetry.space_group_name_H-M   'P 1'
#
loop_
_entity.id
_entity.type
_entity.pdbx_description
1 polymer ?
#
loop_
_entity_poly.entity_id
_entity_poly.type
_entity_poly.pdbx_seq_one_letter_code
_entity_poly.pdbx_strand_id
1 'polypeptide(L)'
;MTRKIAVTALLLLVALFAFADEEQAICAVCGPREGAGPEEVKARATYKGKTYAFCSLKCKVEFLKNPEAFLVTDEGKPAPKFTLSTFAGKKVSLDDFRGKVVLLDFWGTFCIPCVNALPELQALHAKNAARGFSVVGVTVDDRKAMVEKAVTRAKVTYPVVQAVPEVWSAYKINALPSLVLIGRDGRIVKRFGGEADRAAMLAEIERAIAQ
;
A
#
# COMPACT_ATOMS: atom_id res chain seq x y z
N MET A 1 42.61 -19.18 68.12
CA MET A 1 41.36 -18.40 68.11
C MET A 1 41.08 -17.95 66.70
N THR A 2 40.34 -18.74 65.94
CA THR A 2 40.00 -18.50 64.52
C THR A 2 38.53 -18.18 64.38
N ARG A 3 38.19 -16.93 64.11
CA ARG A 3 36.83 -16.46 63.84
C ARG A 3 36.46 -16.85 62.41
N LYS A 4 35.48 -17.73 62.25
CA LYS A 4 34.83 -18.03 60.97
C LYS A 4 33.87 -16.91 60.64
N ILE A 5 34.10 -16.19 59.56
CA ILE A 5 33.17 -15.22 58.98
C ILE A 5 32.26 -15.99 58.02
N ALA A 6 30.98 -16.08 58.35
CA ALA A 6 29.96 -16.62 57.48
C ALA A 6 29.57 -15.57 56.46
N VAL A 7 29.86 -15.79 55.16
CA VAL A 7 29.39 -14.99 54.07
C VAL A 7 28.01 -15.48 53.65
N THR A 8 26.99 -14.74 54.02
CA THR A 8 25.62 -15.00 53.60
C THR A 8 25.48 -14.47 52.15
N ALA A 9 25.42 -15.40 51.20
CA ALA A 9 25.14 -15.05 49.81
C ALA A 9 23.66 -14.72 49.69
N LEU A 10 23.33 -13.45 49.53
CA LEU A 10 22.01 -12.94 49.17
C LEU A 10 21.79 -13.17 47.67
N LEU A 11 21.08 -14.27 47.37
CA LEU A 11 20.59 -14.54 45.99
C LEU A 11 19.51 -13.51 45.66
N LEU A 12 19.90 -12.48 44.91
CA LEU A 12 18.97 -11.58 44.21
C LEU A 12 18.31 -12.39 43.08
N LEU A 13 17.07 -12.82 43.30
CA LEU A 13 16.19 -13.29 42.24
C LEU A 13 15.82 -12.10 41.37
N VAL A 14 16.59 -11.84 40.30
CA VAL A 14 16.14 -10.98 39.22
C VAL A 14 15.03 -11.73 38.47
N ALA A 15 13.79 -11.43 38.82
CA ALA A 15 12.66 -11.83 38.02
C ALA A 15 12.81 -11.12 36.65
N LEU A 16 13.31 -11.86 35.66
CA LEU A 16 13.20 -11.49 34.25
C LEU A 16 11.71 -11.50 33.92
N PHE A 17 11.07 -10.34 34.04
CA PHE A 17 9.84 -10.10 33.30
C PHE A 17 10.23 -10.15 31.82
N ALA A 18 10.08 -11.32 31.20
CA ALA A 18 9.98 -11.41 29.76
C ALA A 18 8.73 -10.62 29.37
N PHE A 19 8.91 -9.36 28.97
CA PHE A 19 7.92 -8.67 28.16
C PHE A 19 7.77 -9.57 26.94
N ALA A 20 6.64 -10.27 26.84
CA ALA A 20 6.27 -10.90 25.60
C ALA A 20 6.18 -9.75 24.60
N ASP A 21 7.10 -9.68 23.65
CA ASP A 21 6.98 -8.81 22.49
C ASP A 21 5.62 -9.13 21.87
N GLU A 22 4.64 -8.23 22.06
CA GLU A 22 3.34 -8.36 21.42
C GLU A 22 3.60 -8.26 19.92
N GLU A 23 3.51 -9.40 19.26
CA GLU A 23 3.81 -9.49 17.83
C GLU A 23 2.81 -8.61 17.07
N GLN A 24 3.32 -7.57 16.42
CA GLN A 24 2.54 -6.68 15.59
C GLN A 24 2.60 -7.12 14.13
N ALA A 25 1.48 -7.08 13.45
CA ALA A 25 1.41 -7.34 12.01
C ALA A 25 0.23 -6.60 11.38
N ILE A 26 0.32 -6.37 10.08
CA ILE A 26 -0.80 -5.81 9.33
C ILE A 26 -1.91 -6.87 9.22
N CYS A 27 -3.10 -6.53 9.70
CA CYS A 27 -4.27 -7.39 9.60
C CYS A 27 -4.64 -7.64 8.14
N ALA A 28 -4.78 -8.92 7.75
CA ALA A 28 -5.10 -9.29 6.36
C ALA A 28 -6.47 -8.79 5.87
N VAL A 29 -7.33 -8.30 6.75
CA VAL A 29 -8.64 -7.72 6.43
C VAL A 29 -8.60 -6.20 6.50
N CYS A 30 -8.20 -5.63 7.65
CA CYS A 30 -8.20 -4.17 7.86
C CYS A 30 -7.09 -3.48 7.07
N GLY A 31 -5.90 -4.10 6.93
CA GLY A 31 -4.81 -3.54 6.14
C GLY A 31 -5.23 -3.20 4.71
N PRO A 32 -5.75 -4.15 3.91
CA PRO A 32 -6.22 -3.88 2.55
C PRO A 32 -7.44 -2.98 2.46
N ARG A 33 -8.34 -3.00 3.48
CA ARG A 33 -9.63 -2.29 3.45
C ARG A 33 -9.56 -0.88 4.02
N GLU A 34 -8.82 -0.69 5.12
CA GLU A 34 -8.82 0.54 5.89
C GLU A 34 -7.46 1.23 5.90
N GLY A 35 -6.45 0.62 5.28
CA GLY A 35 -5.08 1.12 5.34
C GLY A 35 -4.47 1.05 6.74
N ALA A 36 -4.97 0.12 7.58
CA ALA A 36 -4.48 -0.05 8.93
C ALA A 36 -3.00 -0.46 8.94
N GLY A 37 -2.22 0.19 9.78
CA GLY A 37 -0.83 -0.16 10.05
C GLY A 37 -0.68 -1.47 10.85
N PRO A 38 0.54 -1.78 11.32
CA PRO A 38 0.75 -2.93 12.18
C PRO A 38 -0.06 -2.80 13.48
N GLU A 39 -0.80 -3.85 13.83
CA GLU A 39 -1.62 -3.97 15.03
C GLU A 39 -1.27 -5.25 15.80
N GLU A 40 -1.65 -5.31 17.08
CA GLU A 40 -1.52 -6.52 17.89
C GLU A 40 -2.20 -7.72 17.22
N VAL A 41 -1.46 -8.82 17.06
CA VAL A 41 -1.98 -10.04 16.45
C VAL A 41 -2.81 -10.83 17.43
N LYS A 42 -4.14 -10.82 17.25
CA LYS A 42 -5.10 -11.54 18.09
C LYS A 42 -5.55 -12.88 17.50
N ALA A 43 -5.30 -13.11 16.23
CA ALA A 43 -5.63 -14.36 15.57
C ALA A 43 -4.74 -14.62 14.34
N ARG A 44 -4.64 -15.90 13.96
CA ARG A 44 -3.94 -16.34 12.75
C ARG A 44 -4.78 -17.37 12.00
N ALA A 45 -4.60 -17.43 10.68
CA ALA A 45 -5.11 -18.51 9.84
C ALA A 45 -4.13 -18.81 8.71
N THR A 46 -4.06 -20.06 8.30
CA THR A 46 -3.28 -20.48 7.13
C THR A 46 -4.21 -20.65 5.93
N TYR A 47 -3.83 -20.06 4.82
CA TYR A 47 -4.53 -20.19 3.55
C TYR A 47 -3.50 -20.37 2.42
N LYS A 48 -3.67 -21.40 1.59
CA LYS A 48 -2.73 -21.76 0.50
C LYS A 48 -1.26 -21.79 0.97
N GLY A 49 -1.00 -22.37 2.15
CA GLY A 49 0.35 -22.54 2.71
C GLY A 49 0.97 -21.28 3.33
N LYS A 50 0.29 -20.13 3.31
CA LYS A 50 0.75 -18.89 3.92
C LYS A 50 -0.07 -18.55 5.15
N THR A 51 0.59 -18.13 6.24
CA THR A 51 -0.06 -17.70 7.48
C THR A 51 -0.36 -16.21 7.42
N TYR A 52 -1.58 -15.85 7.79
CA TYR A 52 -2.10 -14.49 7.83
C TYR A 52 -2.43 -14.10 9.26
N ALA A 53 -2.14 -12.86 9.62
CA ALA A 53 -2.40 -12.29 10.92
C ALA A 53 -3.68 -11.45 10.90
N PHE A 54 -4.38 -11.39 12.04
CA PHE A 54 -5.62 -10.63 12.20
C PHE A 54 -5.64 -9.92 13.55
N CYS A 55 -6.10 -8.67 13.56
CA CYS A 55 -6.29 -7.86 14.76
C CYS A 55 -7.49 -8.33 15.62
N SER A 56 -8.31 -9.24 15.11
CA SER A 56 -9.47 -9.78 15.82
C SER A 56 -9.93 -11.13 15.26
N LEU A 57 -10.68 -11.88 16.06
CA LEU A 57 -11.37 -13.09 15.60
C LEU A 57 -12.41 -12.78 14.51
N LYS A 58 -13.06 -11.60 14.57
CA LYS A 58 -14.01 -11.16 13.55
C LYS A 58 -13.33 -11.06 12.17
N CYS A 59 -12.17 -10.42 12.09
CA CYS A 59 -11.40 -10.33 10.85
C CYS A 59 -10.95 -11.71 10.35
N LYS A 60 -10.53 -12.61 11.24
CA LYS A 60 -10.21 -13.99 10.85
C LYS A 60 -11.41 -14.71 10.24
N VAL A 61 -12.58 -14.63 10.86
CA VAL A 61 -13.81 -15.26 10.35
C VAL A 61 -14.22 -14.66 9.03
N GLU A 62 -14.15 -13.34 8.89
CA GLU A 62 -14.44 -12.62 7.64
C GLU A 62 -13.50 -13.06 6.50
N PHE A 63 -12.20 -13.11 6.79
CA PHE A 63 -11.20 -13.61 5.85
C PHE A 63 -11.50 -15.05 5.39
N LEU A 64 -11.78 -15.96 6.33
CA LEU A 64 -12.01 -17.38 6.02
C LEU A 64 -13.27 -17.61 5.20
N LYS A 65 -14.26 -16.70 5.23
CA LYS A 65 -15.46 -16.77 4.38
C LYS A 65 -15.12 -16.53 2.90
N ASN A 66 -14.20 -15.62 2.61
CA ASN A 66 -13.78 -15.30 1.24
C ASN A 66 -12.35 -14.74 1.23
N PRO A 67 -11.32 -15.59 1.38
CA PRO A 67 -9.92 -15.14 1.43
C PRO A 67 -9.50 -14.37 0.19
N GLU A 68 -9.98 -14.75 -0.99
CA GLU A 68 -9.61 -14.13 -2.27
C GLU A 68 -10.06 -12.66 -2.36
N ALA A 69 -11.07 -12.25 -1.59
CA ALA A 69 -11.50 -10.85 -1.54
C ALA A 69 -10.45 -9.94 -0.88
N PHE A 70 -9.60 -10.51 -0.02
CA PHE A 70 -8.57 -9.78 0.72
C PHE A 70 -7.16 -10.02 0.15
N LEU A 71 -7.01 -11.07 -0.65
CA LEU A 71 -5.75 -11.48 -1.25
C LEU A 71 -5.78 -11.20 -2.74
N VAL A 72 -5.42 -9.99 -3.13
CA VAL A 72 -5.30 -9.66 -4.56
C VAL A 72 -3.98 -10.26 -5.08
N THR A 73 -4.07 -11.47 -5.64
CA THR A 73 -2.93 -12.19 -6.22
C THR A 73 -2.91 -12.01 -7.74
N ASP A 74 -2.63 -10.80 -8.20
CA ASP A 74 -2.52 -10.50 -9.62
C ASP A 74 -1.12 -9.99 -10.03
N GLU A 75 -0.15 -10.07 -9.13
CA GLU A 75 1.26 -9.85 -9.45
C GLU A 75 1.70 -10.78 -10.58
N GLY A 76 2.41 -10.26 -11.55
CA GLY A 76 2.81 -10.95 -12.78
C GLY A 76 1.71 -11.07 -13.85
N LYS A 77 0.44 -10.71 -13.55
CA LYS A 77 -0.64 -10.69 -14.55
C LYS A 77 -0.61 -9.39 -15.37
N PRO A 78 -1.09 -9.42 -16.63
CA PRO A 78 -1.29 -8.19 -17.39
C PRO A 78 -2.19 -7.21 -16.63
N ALA A 79 -1.77 -5.95 -16.58
CA ALA A 79 -2.58 -4.89 -15.97
C ALA A 79 -3.86 -4.66 -16.80
N PRO A 80 -5.02 -4.50 -16.17
CA PRO A 80 -6.26 -4.16 -16.86
C PRO A 80 -6.09 -2.89 -17.69
N LYS A 81 -6.45 -2.95 -18.98
CA LYS A 81 -6.38 -1.79 -19.86
C LYS A 81 -7.47 -0.79 -19.54
N PHE A 82 -7.15 0.47 -19.72
CA PHE A 82 -8.13 1.56 -19.62
C PHE A 82 -7.81 2.67 -20.63
N THR A 83 -8.84 3.43 -20.97
CA THR A 83 -8.74 4.76 -21.58
C THR A 83 -9.70 5.67 -20.83
N LEU A 84 -9.15 6.56 -20.05
CA LEU A 84 -9.88 7.49 -19.18
C LEU A 84 -9.68 8.94 -19.61
N SER A 85 -10.53 9.83 -19.13
CA SER A 85 -10.43 11.25 -19.43
C SER A 85 -9.86 12.02 -18.23
N THR A 86 -9.02 12.99 -18.49
CA THR A 86 -8.74 14.07 -17.53
C THR A 86 -9.95 14.97 -17.40
N PHE A 87 -10.00 15.81 -16.36
CA PHE A 87 -11.05 16.84 -16.23
C PHE A 87 -11.04 17.91 -17.31
N ALA A 88 -9.94 18.01 -18.07
CA ALA A 88 -9.83 18.86 -19.28
C ALA A 88 -10.27 18.12 -20.57
N GLY A 89 -10.77 16.90 -20.47
CA GLY A 89 -11.26 16.10 -21.61
C GLY A 89 -10.16 15.37 -22.39
N LYS A 90 -8.88 15.49 -22.03
CA LYS A 90 -7.81 14.75 -22.69
C LYS A 90 -7.92 13.27 -22.35
N LYS A 91 -7.87 12.39 -23.35
CA LYS A 91 -7.82 10.95 -23.17
C LYS A 91 -6.41 10.51 -22.74
N VAL A 92 -6.36 9.58 -21.80
CA VAL A 92 -5.13 8.93 -21.31
C VAL A 92 -5.40 7.45 -21.27
N SER A 93 -4.59 6.68 -21.96
CA SER A 93 -4.65 5.22 -21.99
C SER A 93 -3.45 4.63 -21.25
N LEU A 94 -3.61 3.46 -20.65
CA LEU A 94 -2.48 2.71 -20.11
C LEU A 94 -1.45 2.39 -21.22
N ASP A 95 -1.91 2.18 -22.46
CA ASP A 95 -1.04 1.93 -23.61
C ASP A 95 -0.12 3.11 -23.98
N ASP A 96 -0.42 4.36 -23.55
CA ASP A 96 0.44 5.53 -23.73
C ASP A 96 1.76 5.44 -22.93
N PHE A 97 1.80 4.50 -21.99
CA PHE A 97 2.95 4.28 -21.11
C PHE A 97 3.71 2.98 -21.40
N ARG A 98 3.51 2.38 -22.57
CA ARG A 98 4.25 1.16 -22.95
C ARG A 98 5.77 1.38 -22.86
N GLY A 99 6.47 0.39 -22.30
CA GLY A 99 7.92 0.46 -22.07
C GLY A 99 8.33 1.35 -20.90
N LYS A 100 7.37 1.91 -20.16
CA LYS A 100 7.62 2.66 -18.92
C LYS A 100 7.14 1.86 -17.71
N VAL A 101 7.77 2.11 -16.58
CA VAL A 101 7.23 1.70 -15.27
C VAL A 101 6.16 2.71 -14.87
N VAL A 102 4.99 2.22 -14.48
CA VAL A 102 3.84 3.08 -14.15
C VAL A 102 3.39 2.81 -12.72
N LEU A 103 3.23 3.87 -11.94
CA LEU A 103 2.57 3.81 -10.65
C LEU A 103 1.17 4.43 -10.79
N LEU A 104 0.14 3.59 -10.74
CA LEU A 104 -1.24 4.06 -10.65
C LEU A 104 -1.53 4.42 -9.19
N ASP A 105 -2.00 5.64 -8.97
CA ASP A 105 -2.44 6.14 -7.67
C ASP A 105 -3.97 6.28 -7.67
N PHE A 106 -4.66 5.36 -6.99
CA PHE A 106 -6.11 5.43 -6.80
C PHE A 106 -6.41 6.26 -5.56
N TRP A 107 -7.08 7.41 -5.74
CA TRP A 107 -7.26 8.41 -4.71
C TRP A 107 -8.57 9.19 -4.81
N GLY A 108 -8.87 10.00 -3.77
CA GLY A 108 -9.98 10.95 -3.76
C GLY A 108 -9.71 12.09 -2.79
N THR A 109 -10.36 13.25 -2.99
CA THR A 109 -10.15 14.43 -2.14
C THR A 109 -10.68 14.28 -0.72
N PHE A 110 -11.55 13.33 -0.48
CA PHE A 110 -12.06 12.95 0.85
C PHE A 110 -11.10 12.03 1.62
N CYS A 111 -10.10 11.45 0.95
CA CYS A 111 -9.07 10.62 1.56
C CYS A 111 -7.87 11.51 1.96
N ILE A 112 -7.80 11.88 3.23
CA ILE A 112 -6.73 12.76 3.75
C ILE A 112 -5.33 12.19 3.48
N PRO A 113 -5.04 10.90 3.75
CA PRO A 113 -3.73 10.32 3.43
C PRO A 113 -3.38 10.41 1.95
N CYS A 114 -4.37 10.23 1.06
CA CYS A 114 -4.16 10.34 -0.38
C CYS A 114 -3.70 11.75 -0.77
N VAL A 115 -4.41 12.77 -0.28
CA VAL A 115 -4.07 14.18 -0.57
C VAL A 115 -2.69 14.55 -0.04
N ASN A 116 -2.33 14.05 1.13
CA ASN A 116 -1.02 14.28 1.74
C ASN A 116 0.12 13.60 0.95
N ALA A 117 -0.15 12.51 0.25
CA ALA A 117 0.83 11.80 -0.56
C ALA A 117 1.14 12.47 -1.92
N LEU A 118 0.24 13.32 -2.44
CA LEU A 118 0.40 13.93 -3.78
C LEU A 118 1.74 14.65 -3.99
N PRO A 119 2.25 15.48 -3.06
CA PRO A 119 3.54 16.17 -3.25
C PRO A 119 4.70 15.20 -3.38
N GLU A 120 4.66 14.09 -2.66
CA GLU A 120 5.68 13.07 -2.69
C GLU A 120 5.64 12.26 -4.00
N LEU A 121 4.45 11.84 -4.43
CA LEU A 121 4.25 11.18 -5.71
C LEU A 121 4.69 12.08 -6.87
N GLN A 122 4.47 13.39 -6.75
CA GLN A 122 5.00 14.37 -7.70
C GLN A 122 6.53 14.42 -7.70
N ALA A 123 7.17 14.44 -6.54
CA ALA A 123 8.62 14.42 -6.45
C ALA A 123 9.21 13.12 -7.04
N LEU A 124 8.58 11.98 -6.76
CA LEU A 124 8.95 10.67 -7.31
C LEU A 124 8.81 10.64 -8.83
N HIS A 125 7.70 11.16 -9.37
CA HIS A 125 7.48 11.29 -10.81
C HIS A 125 8.56 12.15 -11.45
N ALA A 126 8.79 13.35 -10.95
CA ALA A 126 9.76 14.30 -11.50
C ALA A 126 11.19 13.73 -11.49
N LYS A 127 11.59 13.08 -10.38
CA LYS A 127 12.91 12.46 -10.24
C LYS A 127 13.18 11.36 -11.27
N ASN A 128 12.16 10.57 -11.61
CA ASN A 128 12.33 9.34 -12.39
C ASN A 128 11.75 9.40 -13.81
N ALA A 129 11.12 10.50 -14.21
CA ALA A 129 10.49 10.65 -15.54
C ALA A 129 11.48 10.36 -16.69
N ALA A 130 12.71 10.89 -16.62
CA ALA A 130 13.76 10.64 -17.61
C ALA A 130 14.25 9.18 -17.64
N ARG A 131 13.99 8.42 -16.57
CA ARG A 131 14.34 6.99 -16.45
C ARG A 131 13.23 6.07 -16.96
N GLY A 132 12.17 6.63 -17.56
CA GLY A 132 11.03 5.86 -18.05
C GLY A 132 10.05 5.45 -16.95
N PHE A 133 9.83 6.30 -15.96
CA PHE A 133 8.82 6.14 -14.93
C PHE A 133 7.72 7.18 -15.04
N SER A 134 6.50 6.82 -14.73
CA SER A 134 5.38 7.76 -14.62
C SER A 134 4.46 7.42 -13.47
N VAL A 135 3.91 8.45 -12.83
CA VAL A 135 2.72 8.31 -11.99
C VAL A 135 1.49 8.63 -12.83
N VAL A 136 0.38 7.97 -12.59
CA VAL A 136 -0.94 8.31 -13.12
C VAL A 136 -1.92 8.32 -11.97
N GLY A 137 -2.45 9.50 -11.64
CA GLY A 137 -3.50 9.62 -10.63
C GLY A 137 -4.85 9.18 -11.21
N VAL A 138 -5.50 8.23 -10.56
CA VAL A 138 -6.82 7.71 -10.93
C VAL A 138 -7.79 8.08 -9.83
N THR A 139 -8.49 9.21 -9.98
CA THR A 139 -9.39 9.70 -8.93
C THR A 139 -10.81 9.19 -9.09
N VAL A 140 -11.42 8.79 -7.97
CA VAL A 140 -12.85 8.45 -7.89
C VAL A 140 -13.74 9.66 -7.61
N ASP A 141 -13.13 10.81 -7.36
CA ASP A 141 -13.84 12.04 -7.04
C ASP A 141 -14.37 12.69 -8.33
N ASP A 142 -15.64 12.96 -8.39
CA ASP A 142 -16.32 13.66 -9.50
C ASP A 142 -16.33 15.18 -9.32
N ARG A 143 -15.97 15.67 -8.14
CA ARG A 143 -15.94 17.10 -7.81
C ARG A 143 -14.71 17.76 -8.40
N LYS A 144 -14.78 18.09 -9.71
CA LYS A 144 -13.69 18.70 -10.49
C LYS A 144 -12.92 19.79 -9.74
N ALA A 145 -13.63 20.77 -9.17
CA ALA A 145 -12.99 21.90 -8.48
C ALA A 145 -12.13 21.47 -7.27
N MET A 146 -12.56 20.43 -6.54
CA MET A 146 -11.81 19.91 -5.40
C MET A 146 -10.56 19.17 -5.85
N VAL A 147 -10.68 18.36 -6.92
CA VAL A 147 -9.54 17.65 -7.52
C VAL A 147 -8.53 18.64 -8.06
N GLU A 148 -8.96 19.64 -8.85
CA GLU A 148 -8.09 20.67 -9.40
C GLU A 148 -7.37 21.49 -8.32
N LYS A 149 -8.07 21.81 -7.23
CA LYS A 149 -7.47 22.48 -6.07
C LYS A 149 -6.37 21.64 -5.42
N ALA A 150 -6.61 20.34 -5.21
CA ALA A 150 -5.63 19.43 -4.61
C ALA A 150 -4.39 19.26 -5.52
N VAL A 151 -4.62 19.01 -6.81
CA VAL A 151 -3.59 18.85 -7.84
C VAL A 151 -2.72 20.10 -7.95
N THR A 152 -3.35 21.29 -8.03
CA THR A 152 -2.64 22.59 -8.10
C THR A 152 -1.80 22.86 -6.86
N ARG A 153 -2.38 22.61 -5.66
CA ARG A 153 -1.67 22.80 -4.39
C ARG A 153 -0.44 21.89 -4.28
N ALA A 154 -0.54 20.65 -4.74
CA ALA A 154 0.55 19.69 -4.74
C ALA A 154 1.50 19.85 -5.94
N LYS A 155 1.23 20.80 -6.86
CA LYS A 155 2.00 21.07 -8.10
C LYS A 155 2.14 19.80 -8.97
N VAL A 156 1.11 18.97 -9.02
CA VAL A 156 1.11 17.70 -9.78
C VAL A 156 1.24 18.00 -11.28
N THR A 157 2.18 17.32 -11.94
CA THR A 157 2.42 17.42 -13.40
C THR A 157 2.14 16.11 -14.14
N TYR A 158 2.00 15.01 -13.42
CA TYR A 158 1.59 13.74 -14.02
C TYR A 158 0.09 13.73 -14.34
N PRO A 159 -0.37 12.88 -15.28
CA PRO A 159 -1.78 12.81 -15.64
C PRO A 159 -2.68 12.43 -14.44
N VAL A 160 -3.77 13.18 -14.27
CA VAL A 160 -4.83 12.83 -13.32
C VAL A 160 -6.10 12.58 -14.13
N VAL A 161 -6.63 11.36 -14.05
CA VAL A 161 -7.80 10.92 -14.80
C VAL A 161 -8.94 10.54 -13.83
N GLN A 162 -10.17 10.70 -14.33
CA GLN A 162 -11.35 10.31 -13.59
C GLN A 162 -11.61 8.81 -13.78
N ALA A 163 -11.70 8.09 -12.67
CA ALA A 163 -12.03 6.67 -12.68
C ALA A 163 -13.49 6.44 -13.11
N VAL A 164 -13.72 5.29 -13.73
CA VAL A 164 -15.06 4.73 -13.95
C VAL A 164 -15.19 3.43 -13.17
N PRO A 165 -16.42 3.00 -12.80
CA PRO A 165 -16.62 1.80 -11.98
C PRO A 165 -15.95 0.54 -12.53
N GLU A 166 -15.89 0.40 -13.84
CA GLU A 166 -15.29 -0.77 -14.52
C GLU A 166 -13.78 -0.86 -14.27
N VAL A 167 -13.08 0.27 -14.31
CA VAL A 167 -11.63 0.34 -14.03
C VAL A 167 -11.36 0.08 -12.56
N TRP A 168 -12.16 0.67 -11.67
CA TRP A 168 -12.07 0.43 -10.25
C TRP A 168 -12.22 -1.05 -9.90
N SER A 169 -13.25 -1.70 -10.46
CA SER A 169 -13.50 -3.13 -10.27
C SER A 169 -12.41 -4.00 -10.88
N ALA A 170 -11.94 -3.68 -12.11
CA ALA A 170 -10.90 -4.44 -12.78
C ALA A 170 -9.58 -4.42 -12.00
N TYR A 171 -9.24 -3.28 -11.37
CA TYR A 171 -8.09 -3.16 -10.48
C TYR A 171 -8.37 -3.64 -9.06
N LYS A 172 -9.59 -4.12 -8.74
CA LYS A 172 -10.00 -4.63 -7.42
C LYS A 172 -9.66 -3.67 -6.27
N ILE A 173 -9.96 -2.40 -6.48
CA ILE A 173 -9.70 -1.37 -5.48
C ILE A 173 -10.80 -1.41 -4.42
N ASN A 174 -10.47 -1.75 -3.19
CA ASN A 174 -11.42 -1.91 -2.08
C ASN A 174 -11.27 -0.81 -1.03
N ALA A 175 -10.16 -0.08 -1.04
CA ALA A 175 -9.87 1.01 -0.09
C ALA A 175 -8.94 2.05 -0.72
N LEU A 176 -8.87 3.24 -0.11
CA LEU A 176 -7.96 4.32 -0.46
C LEU A 176 -7.04 4.67 0.72
N PRO A 177 -5.77 5.05 0.45
CA PRO A 177 -5.10 5.03 -0.84
C PRO A 177 -4.79 3.61 -1.32
N SER A 178 -4.76 3.42 -2.64
CA SER A 178 -4.28 2.18 -3.26
C SER A 178 -3.35 2.51 -4.42
N LEU A 179 -2.16 1.90 -4.41
CA LEU A 179 -1.16 2.09 -5.44
C LEU A 179 -0.91 0.76 -6.18
N VAL A 180 -0.79 0.83 -7.50
CA VAL A 180 -0.49 -0.35 -8.33
C VAL A 180 0.72 -0.04 -9.20
N LEU A 181 1.82 -0.77 -8.96
CA LEU A 181 3.04 -0.68 -9.75
C LEU A 181 2.95 -1.62 -10.94
N ILE A 182 3.17 -1.09 -12.13
CA ILE A 182 3.14 -1.82 -13.40
C ILE A 182 4.53 -1.72 -14.03
N GLY A 183 5.06 -2.86 -14.47
CA GLY A 183 6.35 -2.98 -15.12
C GLY A 183 6.33 -2.51 -16.57
N ARG A 184 7.51 -2.42 -17.19
CA ARG A 184 7.68 -2.02 -18.61
C ARG A 184 6.97 -2.95 -19.57
N ASP A 185 6.78 -4.21 -19.19
CA ASP A 185 6.04 -5.25 -19.93
C ASP A 185 4.51 -5.13 -19.80
N GLY A 186 4.02 -4.16 -19.01
CA GLY A 186 2.60 -3.94 -18.76
C GLY A 186 1.99 -4.93 -17.76
N ARG A 187 2.80 -5.66 -16.98
CA ARG A 187 2.32 -6.55 -15.92
C ARG A 187 2.34 -5.86 -14.57
N ILE A 188 1.41 -6.27 -13.70
CA ILE A 188 1.40 -5.79 -12.32
C ILE A 188 2.62 -6.36 -11.60
N VAL A 189 3.49 -5.48 -11.12
CA VAL A 189 4.66 -5.83 -10.31
C VAL A 189 4.26 -5.99 -8.85
N LYS A 190 3.55 -5.01 -8.31
CA LYS A 190 3.15 -4.99 -6.90
C LYS A 190 2.01 -4.03 -6.62
N ARG A 191 1.31 -4.29 -5.52
CA ARG A 191 0.30 -3.41 -4.96
C ARG A 191 0.73 -2.91 -3.60
N PHE A 192 0.33 -1.66 -3.31
CA PHE A 192 0.55 -1.04 -2.01
C PHE A 192 -0.77 -0.42 -1.58
N GLY A 193 -1.12 -0.54 -0.30
CA GLY A 193 -2.35 0.02 0.26
C GLY A 193 -2.08 0.69 1.60
N GLY A 194 -2.92 1.63 1.98
CA GLY A 194 -2.84 2.34 3.24
C GLY A 194 -1.53 3.11 3.43
N GLU A 195 -1.03 3.11 4.66
CA GLU A 195 0.34 3.54 4.98
C GLU A 195 1.30 2.38 4.65
N ALA A 196 1.43 2.08 3.35
CA ALA A 196 2.39 1.10 2.89
C ALA A 196 3.78 1.44 3.45
N ASP A 197 4.56 0.41 3.77
CA ASP A 197 5.98 0.61 4.05
C ASP A 197 6.61 1.36 2.88
N ARG A 198 6.81 2.64 3.09
CA ARG A 198 7.31 3.58 2.09
C ARG A 198 8.68 3.16 1.57
N ALA A 199 9.56 2.67 2.43
CA ALA A 199 10.88 2.23 2.04
C ALA A 199 10.78 1.01 1.10
N ALA A 200 9.91 0.06 1.42
CA ALA A 200 9.64 -1.09 0.56
C ALA A 200 9.05 -0.68 -0.79
N MET A 201 8.13 0.28 -0.81
CA MET A 201 7.56 0.82 -2.05
C MET A 201 8.62 1.47 -2.95
N LEU A 202 9.45 2.35 -2.39
CA LEU A 202 10.52 3.02 -3.13
C LEU A 202 11.55 2.02 -3.66
N ALA A 203 11.94 1.02 -2.87
CA ALA A 203 12.85 -0.03 -3.29
C ALA A 203 12.28 -0.86 -4.46
N GLU A 204 10.97 -1.15 -4.44
CA GLU A 204 10.32 -1.89 -5.52
C GLU A 204 10.24 -1.08 -6.82
N ILE A 205 9.93 0.22 -6.71
CA ILE A 205 9.92 1.13 -7.85
C ILE A 205 11.32 1.24 -8.47
N GLU A 206 12.37 1.41 -7.65
CA GLU A 206 13.75 1.46 -8.14
C GLU A 206 14.16 0.15 -8.84
N ARG A 207 13.76 -1.01 -8.30
CA ARG A 207 13.99 -2.31 -8.94
C ARG A 207 13.29 -2.41 -10.30
N ALA A 208 12.03 -2.02 -10.38
CA ALA A 208 11.27 -2.04 -11.62
C ALA A 208 11.84 -1.09 -12.68
N ILE A 209 12.36 0.07 -12.28
CA ILE A 209 12.98 1.05 -13.19
C ILE A 209 14.33 0.51 -13.73
N ALA A 210 15.07 -0.28 -12.94
CA ALA A 210 16.37 -0.82 -13.31
C ALA A 210 16.31 -2.01 -14.29
N GLN A 211 15.15 -2.63 -14.46
CA GLN A 211 14.88 -3.70 -15.43
C GLN A 211 14.56 -3.13 -16.81
#